data_1da984a3f6789f2887946bd654a2d3e0
#
_entry.id   1da984a3f6789f2887946bd654a2d3e0
#
_cell.length_a   1.000
_cell.length_b   1.000
_cell.length_c   1.000
_cell.angle_alpha   90.00
_cell.angle_beta   90.00
_cell.angle_gamma   90.00
#
_symmetry.space_group_name_H-M   'P 1'
#
loop_
_entity.id
_entity.type
_entity.pdbx_description
1 polymer ?
#
loop_
_entity_poly.entity_id
_entity_poly.type
_entity_poly.pdbx_seq_one_letter_code
_entity_poly.pdbx_strand_id
1 'polypeptide(L)'
;MAFDIPSFHQRAVETRSDEHVDDMRSLLVDTLEDAGEYPEIDDLGNIVVSRGDPDGTHILLNTHIDTVPPHLPYERRTEPPGLDETVDGTGGDGDGDIVCGRGACDAKGPLAALLDAFLTVAPDDGQVTLAISTDEETTQTGGAHLADTIDADGYIVGEPTGLDVCTAARGQFEGTVTIHGESAHAADPGSGHNAIRAAAPLLQAMESYDEKKGPGEHETLGHPILTPSMVEGGEATNQVPAACTITFDRRSVPPETSESFCADLQAHLEQWLPESMDLTVDLIRPDTPFPEAFATDTDAELVRTLQEASGGAVRQFGAATEASYFATNGPTVVFGPGVLSDEMGAVAHSKREYVRLSEVRTAARAVRETVERLV
;
A
#
# COMPACT_ATOMS: atom_id res chain seq x y z
N MET A 1 15.09 -13.37 -26.56
CA MET A 1 13.94 -12.78 -27.32
C MET A 1 13.57 -11.49 -26.61
N ALA A 2 13.02 -10.49 -27.30
CA ALA A 2 12.51 -9.31 -26.58
C ALA A 2 11.36 -9.75 -25.68
N PHE A 3 11.28 -9.21 -24.47
CA PHE A 3 10.19 -9.48 -23.55
C PHE A 3 8.85 -9.00 -24.14
N ASP A 4 7.80 -9.81 -24.02
CA ASP A 4 6.48 -9.51 -24.58
C ASP A 4 5.51 -9.16 -23.47
N ILE A 5 5.36 -7.85 -23.20
CA ILE A 5 4.48 -7.30 -22.17
C ILE A 5 3.06 -7.88 -22.25
N PRO A 6 2.34 -7.86 -23.42
CA PRO A 6 1.00 -8.39 -23.49
C PRO A 6 0.89 -9.87 -23.13
N SER A 7 1.82 -10.69 -23.62
CA SER A 7 1.83 -12.14 -23.33
C SER A 7 2.12 -12.43 -21.86
N PHE A 8 3.08 -11.74 -21.25
CA PHE A 8 3.36 -11.89 -19.83
C PHE A 8 2.18 -11.41 -18.98
N HIS A 9 1.65 -10.22 -19.25
CA HIS A 9 0.54 -9.65 -18.49
C HIS A 9 -0.71 -10.53 -18.55
N GLN A 10 -1.03 -11.10 -19.72
CA GLN A 10 -2.12 -12.07 -19.86
C GLN A 10 -1.90 -13.27 -18.93
N ARG A 11 -0.73 -13.93 -19.02
CA ARG A 11 -0.40 -15.07 -18.16
C ARG A 11 -0.47 -14.71 -16.68
N ALA A 12 0.01 -13.53 -16.31
CA ALA A 12 -0.02 -13.05 -14.94
C ALA A 12 -1.46 -12.86 -14.44
N VAL A 13 -2.35 -12.25 -15.23
CA VAL A 13 -3.77 -12.06 -14.86
C VAL A 13 -4.52 -13.40 -14.79
N GLU A 14 -4.24 -14.34 -15.71
CA GLU A 14 -4.81 -15.70 -15.68
C GLU A 14 -4.35 -16.52 -14.48
N THR A 15 -3.15 -16.22 -13.94
CA THR A 15 -2.59 -16.91 -12.76
C THR A 15 -3.18 -16.33 -11.49
N ARG A 16 -3.87 -17.17 -10.71
CA ARG A 16 -4.44 -16.76 -9.41
C ARG A 16 -3.35 -16.44 -8.40
N SER A 17 -3.58 -15.39 -7.61
CA SER A 17 -2.72 -14.98 -6.49
C SER A 17 -3.51 -14.32 -5.34
N ASP A 18 -4.82 -14.60 -5.27
CA ASP A 18 -5.75 -14.06 -4.28
C ASP A 18 -5.84 -14.89 -2.98
N GLU A 19 -5.35 -16.12 -2.98
CA GLU A 19 -5.27 -17.01 -1.81
C GLU A 19 -3.83 -17.48 -1.55
N HIS A 20 -3.09 -17.78 -2.62
CA HIS A 20 -1.70 -18.24 -2.59
C HIS A 20 -0.94 -17.69 -3.79
N VAL A 21 0.30 -17.30 -3.59
CA VAL A 21 1.14 -16.64 -4.61
C VAL A 21 2.11 -17.59 -5.32
N ASP A 22 2.17 -18.87 -4.95
CA ASP A 22 3.21 -19.80 -5.43
C ASP A 22 3.22 -19.97 -6.95
N ASP A 23 2.05 -20.05 -7.59
CA ASP A 23 1.94 -20.17 -9.05
C ASP A 23 2.39 -18.87 -9.74
N MET A 24 2.05 -17.70 -9.18
CA MET A 24 2.48 -16.41 -9.71
C MET A 24 3.99 -16.19 -9.49
N ARG A 25 4.52 -16.61 -8.35
CA ARG A 25 5.97 -16.61 -8.08
C ARG A 25 6.70 -17.47 -9.08
N SER A 26 6.23 -18.72 -9.33
CA SER A 26 6.81 -19.62 -10.31
C SER A 26 6.78 -19.02 -11.73
N LEU A 27 5.68 -18.41 -12.13
CA LEU A 27 5.57 -17.72 -13.41
C LEU A 27 6.62 -16.61 -13.58
N LEU A 28 6.86 -15.82 -12.52
CA LEU A 28 7.84 -14.73 -12.56
C LEU A 28 9.27 -15.28 -12.59
N VAL A 29 9.58 -16.26 -11.75
CA VAL A 29 10.90 -16.92 -11.71
C VAL A 29 11.22 -17.55 -13.09
N ASP A 30 10.32 -18.36 -13.64
CA ASP A 30 10.48 -18.96 -14.98
C ASP A 30 10.72 -17.90 -16.05
N THR A 31 10.00 -16.76 -15.96
CA THR A 31 10.15 -15.66 -16.93
C THR A 31 11.51 -14.99 -16.85
N LEU A 32 12.03 -14.78 -15.62
CA LEU A 32 13.37 -14.23 -15.38
C LEU A 32 14.45 -15.21 -15.84
N GLU A 33 14.32 -16.49 -15.51
CA GLU A 33 15.28 -17.54 -15.94
C GLU A 33 15.32 -17.72 -17.46
N ASP A 34 14.18 -17.67 -18.13
CA ASP A 34 14.08 -17.70 -19.61
C ASP A 34 14.75 -16.47 -20.25
N ALA A 35 14.82 -15.36 -19.53
CA ALA A 35 15.56 -14.16 -19.94
C ALA A 35 17.07 -14.22 -19.61
N GLY A 36 17.50 -15.22 -18.85
CA GLY A 36 18.89 -15.44 -18.41
C GLY A 36 19.27 -14.79 -17.09
N GLU A 37 18.27 -14.36 -16.33
CA GLU A 37 18.41 -13.80 -14.99
C GLU A 37 18.15 -14.90 -13.94
N TYR A 38 18.79 -14.82 -12.78
CA TYR A 38 18.71 -15.85 -11.73
C TYR A 38 18.24 -15.18 -10.42
N PRO A 39 16.93 -15.11 -10.18
CA PRO A 39 16.42 -14.49 -8.97
C PRO A 39 16.69 -15.32 -7.73
N GLU A 40 16.89 -14.65 -6.62
CA GLU A 40 16.88 -15.23 -5.28
C GLU A 40 15.48 -15.14 -4.67
N ILE A 41 15.07 -16.15 -3.91
CA ILE A 41 13.83 -16.15 -3.14
C ILE A 41 14.23 -16.14 -1.68
N ASP A 42 13.79 -15.12 -0.94
CA ASP A 42 14.06 -15.02 0.50
C ASP A 42 13.15 -15.91 1.36
N ASP A 43 13.37 -15.88 2.67
CA ASP A 43 12.60 -16.69 3.63
C ASP A 43 11.10 -16.29 3.73
N LEU A 44 10.73 -15.08 3.27
CA LEU A 44 9.34 -14.61 3.18
C LEU A 44 8.71 -14.89 1.81
N GLY A 45 9.51 -15.41 0.88
CA GLY A 45 9.09 -15.73 -0.48
C GLY A 45 9.14 -14.57 -1.45
N ASN A 46 9.74 -13.43 -1.08
CA ASN A 46 10.01 -12.33 -2.00
C ASN A 46 11.03 -12.77 -3.07
N ILE A 47 10.94 -12.14 -4.23
CA ILE A 47 11.82 -12.43 -5.37
C ILE A 47 12.75 -11.24 -5.57
N VAL A 48 14.06 -11.48 -5.57
CA VAL A 48 15.09 -10.43 -5.73
C VAL A 48 16.05 -10.81 -6.82
N VAL A 49 16.31 -9.90 -7.74
CA VAL A 49 17.32 -10.06 -8.80
C VAL A 49 17.95 -8.73 -9.13
N SER A 50 19.28 -8.70 -9.30
CA SER A 50 20.04 -7.47 -9.56
C SER A 50 20.89 -7.58 -10.83
N ARG A 51 21.08 -6.45 -11.49
CA ARG A 51 21.95 -6.30 -12.69
C ARG A 51 22.81 -5.05 -12.56
N GLY A 52 24.02 -5.10 -13.10
CA GLY A 52 24.92 -3.97 -13.14
C GLY A 52 26.04 -4.00 -12.11
N ASP A 53 26.67 -2.86 -11.85
CA ASP A 53 27.79 -2.71 -10.93
C ASP A 53 27.30 -2.33 -9.52
N PRO A 54 27.52 -3.17 -8.49
CA PRO A 54 27.07 -2.89 -7.14
C PRO A 54 27.78 -1.71 -6.45
N ASP A 55 28.88 -1.22 -7.01
CA ASP A 55 29.63 -0.09 -6.48
C ASP A 55 29.14 1.27 -7.03
N GLY A 56 28.20 1.27 -8.01
CA GLY A 56 27.61 2.47 -8.61
C GLY A 56 26.27 2.87 -8.03
N THR A 57 25.61 3.86 -8.66
CA THR A 57 24.26 4.28 -8.27
C THR A 57 23.28 3.12 -8.36
N HIS A 58 22.49 2.91 -7.30
CA HIS A 58 21.56 1.77 -7.19
C HIS A 58 20.11 2.23 -7.21
N ILE A 59 19.34 1.75 -8.18
CA ILE A 59 17.88 1.97 -8.27
C ILE A 59 17.15 0.65 -8.02
N LEU A 60 16.21 0.67 -7.07
CA LEU A 60 15.36 -0.48 -6.76
C LEU A 60 13.96 -0.29 -7.38
N LEU A 61 13.51 -1.32 -8.08
CA LEU A 61 12.17 -1.45 -8.64
C LEU A 61 11.39 -2.45 -7.79
N ASN A 62 10.30 -2.02 -7.15
CA ASN A 62 9.46 -2.89 -6.33
C ASN A 62 8.02 -2.89 -6.84
N THR A 63 7.32 -3.97 -6.65
CA THR A 63 5.86 -4.13 -6.70
C THR A 63 5.50 -5.48 -6.09
N HIS A 64 4.22 -5.84 -6.07
CA HIS A 64 3.73 -7.08 -5.46
C HIS A 64 3.09 -8.04 -6.47
N ILE A 65 2.91 -9.32 -6.06
CA ILE A 65 2.28 -10.36 -6.89
C ILE A 65 0.98 -10.91 -6.32
N ASP A 66 0.68 -10.66 -5.06
CA ASP A 66 -0.61 -11.00 -4.48
C ASP A 66 -1.73 -10.06 -4.96
N THR A 67 -2.96 -10.48 -4.75
CA THR A 67 -4.14 -9.71 -5.15
C THR A 67 -5.28 -9.95 -4.17
N VAL A 68 -6.18 -8.97 -4.01
CA VAL A 68 -7.39 -9.16 -3.21
C VAL A 68 -8.34 -10.18 -3.81
N PRO A 69 -9.07 -10.97 -2.99
CA PRO A 69 -10.15 -11.84 -3.48
C PRO A 69 -11.41 -11.02 -3.89
N PRO A 70 -12.29 -11.58 -4.74
CA PRO A 70 -12.14 -12.83 -5.45
C PRO A 70 -11.30 -12.70 -6.73
N HIS A 71 -10.73 -13.80 -7.22
CA HIS A 71 -10.15 -13.84 -8.55
C HIS A 71 -11.20 -13.46 -9.60
N LEU A 72 -10.79 -12.64 -10.57
CA LEU A 72 -11.57 -12.30 -11.76
C LEU A 72 -10.81 -12.81 -12.99
N PRO A 73 -11.49 -13.51 -13.92
CA PRO A 73 -10.84 -14.08 -15.10
C PRO A 73 -10.30 -13.00 -16.04
N TYR A 74 -9.26 -13.36 -16.79
CA TYR A 74 -8.74 -12.50 -17.86
C TYR A 74 -9.77 -12.30 -18.98
N GLU A 75 -9.85 -11.07 -19.46
CA GLU A 75 -10.67 -10.69 -20.59
C GLU A 75 -10.05 -9.50 -21.33
N ARG A 76 -10.12 -9.48 -22.67
CA ARG A 76 -9.72 -8.31 -23.47
C ARG A 76 -10.93 -7.57 -24.01
N ARG A 77 -10.90 -6.25 -23.89
CA ARG A 77 -11.97 -5.35 -24.35
C ARG A 77 -11.43 -4.15 -25.13
N THR A 78 -12.30 -3.51 -25.87
CA THR A 78 -12.03 -2.21 -26.54
C THR A 78 -12.40 -1.01 -25.67
N GLU A 79 -13.29 -1.21 -24.69
CA GLU A 79 -13.77 -0.19 -23.75
C GLU A 79 -13.71 -0.71 -22.31
N PRO A 80 -13.48 0.18 -21.30
CA PRO A 80 -13.52 -0.21 -19.90
C PRO A 80 -14.90 -0.75 -19.48
N PRO A 81 -14.94 -1.69 -18.52
CA PRO A 81 -16.22 -2.19 -17.99
C PRO A 81 -17.03 -1.10 -17.30
N GLY A 82 -18.36 -1.09 -17.47
CA GLY A 82 -19.27 -0.20 -16.76
C GLY A 82 -19.40 -0.54 -15.26
N LEU A 83 -20.03 0.35 -14.47
CA LEU A 83 -20.20 0.16 -13.01
C LEU A 83 -20.91 -1.13 -12.61
N ASP A 84 -21.93 -1.51 -13.38
CA ASP A 84 -22.74 -2.71 -13.10
C ASP A 84 -22.21 -3.96 -13.81
N GLU A 85 -21.10 -3.85 -14.55
CA GLU A 85 -20.47 -4.95 -15.24
C GLU A 85 -19.48 -5.67 -14.33
N THR A 86 -19.51 -6.99 -14.38
CA THR A 86 -18.51 -7.85 -13.73
C THR A 86 -17.67 -8.48 -14.82
N VAL A 87 -16.35 -8.46 -14.63
CA VAL A 87 -15.43 -9.22 -15.48
C VAL A 87 -15.64 -10.69 -15.19
N ASP A 88 -16.17 -11.44 -16.15
CA ASP A 88 -16.54 -12.85 -16.02
C ASP A 88 -15.87 -13.78 -17.05
N GLY A 89 -15.00 -13.19 -17.90
CA GLY A 89 -14.25 -13.93 -18.92
C GLY A 89 -15.08 -14.27 -20.16
N THR A 90 -16.29 -13.74 -20.33
CA THR A 90 -17.13 -14.01 -21.50
C THR A 90 -16.81 -13.13 -22.70
N GLY A 91 -16.04 -12.06 -22.52
CA GLY A 91 -15.68 -11.08 -23.54
C GLY A 91 -14.66 -11.56 -24.59
N GLY A 92 -14.00 -12.68 -24.36
CA GLY A 92 -13.10 -13.33 -25.32
C GLY A 92 -11.72 -12.66 -25.50
N ASP A 93 -10.88 -13.27 -26.38
CA ASP A 93 -9.52 -12.83 -26.72
C ASP A 93 -9.52 -11.74 -27.82
N GLY A 94 -10.30 -10.67 -27.62
CA GLY A 94 -10.37 -9.56 -28.59
C GLY A 94 -9.04 -8.82 -28.75
N ASP A 95 -8.89 -8.08 -29.86
CA ASP A 95 -7.73 -7.22 -30.16
C ASP A 95 -7.75 -5.88 -29.38
N GLY A 96 -8.59 -5.77 -28.33
CA GLY A 96 -8.72 -4.54 -27.54
C GLY A 96 -7.43 -4.16 -26.78
N ASP A 97 -7.26 -2.87 -26.51
CA ASP A 97 -6.14 -2.35 -25.71
C ASP A 97 -6.37 -2.54 -24.19
N ILE A 98 -7.59 -2.86 -23.77
CA ILE A 98 -7.96 -3.00 -22.36
C ILE A 98 -7.90 -4.46 -21.92
N VAL A 99 -7.15 -4.71 -20.87
CA VAL A 99 -7.12 -5.99 -20.16
C VAL A 99 -7.93 -5.83 -18.89
N CYS A 100 -8.89 -6.72 -18.68
CA CYS A 100 -9.68 -6.83 -17.48
C CYS A 100 -9.32 -8.11 -16.74
N GLY A 101 -9.46 -8.11 -15.43
CA GLY A 101 -9.18 -9.25 -14.56
C GLY A 101 -8.64 -8.82 -13.21
N ARG A 102 -8.62 -9.72 -12.24
CA ARG A 102 -8.03 -9.41 -10.92
C ARG A 102 -6.52 -9.27 -11.05
N GLY A 103 -5.98 -8.17 -10.49
CA GLY A 103 -4.57 -7.82 -10.63
C GLY A 103 -4.23 -7.13 -11.95
N ALA A 104 -5.20 -6.90 -12.87
CA ALA A 104 -4.90 -6.30 -14.16
C ALA A 104 -4.20 -4.94 -14.01
N CYS A 105 -4.64 -4.10 -13.05
CA CYS A 105 -3.94 -2.86 -12.72
C CYS A 105 -3.22 -2.92 -11.36
N ASP A 106 -3.65 -3.76 -10.44
CA ASP A 106 -3.17 -3.80 -9.06
C ASP A 106 -2.70 -5.22 -8.67
N ALA A 107 -1.37 -5.54 -8.82
CA ALA A 107 -0.35 -4.71 -9.48
C ALA A 107 0.37 -5.47 -10.62
N LYS A 108 -0.30 -6.40 -11.34
CA LYS A 108 0.34 -7.19 -12.44
C LYS A 108 0.63 -6.34 -13.70
N GLY A 109 -0.12 -5.22 -13.88
CA GLY A 109 0.20 -4.20 -14.88
C GLY A 109 1.51 -3.46 -14.57
N PRO A 110 1.67 -2.86 -13.39
CA PRO A 110 2.94 -2.36 -12.89
C PRO A 110 4.07 -3.38 -12.95
N LEU A 111 3.84 -4.62 -12.48
CA LEU A 111 4.83 -5.70 -12.56
C LEU A 111 5.34 -5.93 -14.00
N ALA A 112 4.43 -6.01 -14.98
CA ALA A 112 4.81 -6.19 -16.38
C ALA A 112 5.65 -5.02 -16.91
N ALA A 113 5.34 -3.80 -16.46
CA ALA A 113 6.09 -2.60 -16.83
C ALA A 113 7.50 -2.57 -16.21
N LEU A 114 7.60 -2.87 -14.90
CA LEU A 114 8.89 -2.90 -14.20
C LEU A 114 9.78 -4.05 -14.69
N LEU A 115 9.18 -5.21 -14.99
CA LEU A 115 9.90 -6.36 -15.52
C LEU A 115 10.48 -6.08 -16.92
N ASP A 116 9.71 -5.44 -17.82
CA ASP A 116 10.23 -5.03 -19.13
C ASP A 116 11.37 -4.01 -18.98
N ALA A 117 11.21 -3.02 -18.11
CA ALA A 117 12.25 -2.04 -17.83
C ALA A 117 13.52 -2.71 -17.30
N PHE A 118 13.40 -3.57 -16.29
CA PHE A 118 14.51 -4.33 -15.69
C PHE A 118 15.25 -5.17 -16.73
N LEU A 119 14.51 -5.93 -17.56
CA LEU A 119 15.11 -6.84 -18.54
C LEU A 119 15.76 -6.12 -19.72
N THR A 120 15.36 -4.88 -20.02
CA THR A 120 15.84 -4.13 -21.20
C THR A 120 16.85 -3.04 -20.87
N VAL A 121 16.90 -2.56 -19.62
CA VAL A 121 17.92 -1.59 -19.20
C VAL A 121 19.31 -2.20 -19.26
N ALA A 122 20.29 -1.39 -19.66
CA ALA A 122 21.71 -1.77 -19.64
C ALA A 122 22.44 -0.78 -18.72
N PRO A 123 22.60 -1.10 -17.43
CA PRO A 123 23.32 -0.22 -16.50
C PRO A 123 24.78 -0.08 -16.94
N ASP A 124 25.25 1.16 -17.12
CA ASP A 124 26.63 1.43 -17.54
C ASP A 124 27.59 1.44 -16.34
N ASP A 125 27.28 2.24 -15.31
CA ASP A 125 28.10 2.43 -14.11
C ASP A 125 27.32 2.28 -12.80
N GLY A 126 26.15 1.62 -12.80
CA GLY A 126 25.29 1.47 -11.64
C GLY A 126 24.58 0.14 -11.59
N GLN A 127 23.67 0.00 -10.64
CA GLN A 127 22.89 -1.23 -10.37
C GLN A 127 21.39 -0.96 -10.44
N VAL A 128 20.66 -1.91 -11.00
CA VAL A 128 19.21 -1.99 -10.89
C VAL A 128 18.81 -3.30 -10.22
N THR A 129 17.95 -3.23 -9.23
CA THR A 129 17.38 -4.40 -8.54
C THR A 129 15.87 -4.44 -8.76
N LEU A 130 15.34 -5.59 -9.16
CA LEU A 130 13.93 -5.91 -9.14
C LEU A 130 13.67 -6.71 -7.86
N ALA A 131 12.85 -6.17 -6.96
CA ALA A 131 12.51 -6.76 -5.67
C ALA A 131 10.98 -6.83 -5.54
N ILE A 132 10.42 -8.04 -5.56
CA ILE A 132 8.98 -8.28 -5.65
C ILE A 132 8.47 -8.92 -4.37
N SER A 133 7.50 -8.25 -3.72
CA SER A 133 6.84 -8.71 -2.50
C SER A 133 5.66 -9.64 -2.79
N THR A 134 5.20 -10.34 -1.76
CA THR A 134 4.22 -11.42 -1.88
C THR A 134 2.97 -11.24 -1.03
N ASP A 135 2.87 -10.17 -0.24
CA ASP A 135 1.84 -9.99 0.80
C ASP A 135 1.42 -8.52 1.00
N GLU A 136 1.50 -7.69 -0.05
CA GLU A 136 1.14 -6.27 0.00
C GLU A 136 -0.30 -6.04 0.43
N GLU A 137 -1.22 -6.84 -0.11
CA GLU A 137 -2.65 -6.76 0.13
C GLU A 137 -3.09 -7.29 1.51
N THR A 138 -2.13 -7.78 2.31
CA THR A 138 -2.42 -8.44 3.59
C THR A 138 -1.59 -7.91 4.75
N THR A 139 -0.35 -8.37 4.90
CA THR A 139 0.50 -8.05 6.07
C THR A 139 1.63 -7.09 5.76
N GLN A 140 2.02 -6.95 4.50
CA GLN A 140 3.12 -6.10 4.00
C GLN A 140 4.48 -6.39 4.67
N THR A 141 4.63 -7.59 5.25
CA THR A 141 5.89 -8.00 5.88
C THR A 141 6.99 -8.20 4.86
N GLY A 142 6.61 -8.61 3.63
CA GLY A 142 7.53 -8.78 2.51
C GLY A 142 8.20 -7.46 2.11
N GLY A 143 7.41 -6.43 1.85
CA GLY A 143 7.91 -5.10 1.47
C GLY A 143 8.75 -4.45 2.57
N ALA A 144 8.33 -4.57 3.85
CA ALA A 144 9.10 -4.09 4.98
C ALA A 144 10.46 -4.80 5.09
N HIS A 145 10.49 -6.12 4.92
CA HIS A 145 11.73 -6.91 4.93
C HIS A 145 12.67 -6.53 3.78
N LEU A 146 12.13 -6.31 2.57
CA LEU A 146 12.93 -5.85 1.44
C LEU A 146 13.56 -4.48 1.72
N ALA A 147 12.82 -3.55 2.30
CA ALA A 147 13.32 -2.24 2.68
C ALA A 147 14.39 -2.29 3.77
N ASP A 148 14.29 -3.24 4.72
CA ASP A 148 15.27 -3.43 5.78
C ASP A 148 16.57 -4.10 5.29
N THR A 149 16.52 -4.82 4.18
CA THR A 149 17.64 -5.65 3.71
C THR A 149 18.34 -5.14 2.46
N ILE A 150 17.71 -4.24 1.70
CA ILE A 150 18.24 -3.72 0.44
C ILE A 150 18.30 -2.20 0.49
N ASP A 151 19.53 -1.65 0.57
CA ASP A 151 19.77 -0.22 0.43
C ASP A 151 19.90 0.15 -1.05
N ALA A 152 19.28 1.27 -1.46
CA ALA A 152 19.40 1.84 -2.78
C ALA A 152 19.38 3.38 -2.73
N ASP A 153 19.88 4.04 -3.79
CA ASP A 153 19.89 5.50 -3.90
C ASP A 153 18.53 6.06 -4.31
N GLY A 154 17.64 5.19 -4.82
CA GLY A 154 16.27 5.56 -5.19
C GLY A 154 15.37 4.34 -5.41
N TYR A 155 14.08 4.53 -5.14
CA TYR A 155 13.08 3.48 -5.15
C TYR A 155 11.90 3.86 -6.04
N ILE A 156 11.52 2.96 -6.96
CA ILE A 156 10.32 3.07 -7.78
C ILE A 156 9.38 1.93 -7.40
N VAL A 157 8.26 2.25 -6.76
CA VAL A 157 7.25 1.28 -6.34
C VAL A 157 6.10 1.27 -7.33
N GLY A 158 5.85 0.12 -7.91
CA GLY A 158 4.89 -0.10 -8.99
C GLY A 158 3.46 -0.24 -8.50
N GLU A 159 2.64 0.80 -8.74
CA GLU A 159 1.23 0.89 -8.34
C GLU A 159 0.39 1.59 -9.41
N PRO A 160 -0.97 1.48 -9.40
CA PRO A 160 -1.83 2.11 -10.40
C PRO A 160 -1.96 3.62 -10.21
N THR A 161 -1.05 4.40 -10.77
CA THR A 161 -1.01 5.88 -10.64
C THR A 161 -1.54 6.63 -11.85
N GLY A 162 -1.94 5.94 -12.93
CA GLY A 162 -2.31 6.60 -14.19
C GLY A 162 -1.13 7.28 -14.89
N LEU A 163 0.09 6.78 -14.69
CA LEU A 163 1.36 7.34 -15.17
C LEU A 163 1.77 8.67 -14.49
N ASP A 164 1.10 9.09 -13.44
CA ASP A 164 1.53 10.20 -12.61
C ASP A 164 2.63 9.75 -11.64
N VAL A 165 3.55 10.66 -11.32
CA VAL A 165 4.64 10.41 -10.36
C VAL A 165 4.14 10.78 -8.97
N CYS A 166 3.83 9.77 -8.15
CA CYS A 166 3.35 10.01 -6.80
C CYS A 166 4.52 10.02 -5.82
N THR A 167 4.70 11.15 -5.14
CA THR A 167 5.85 11.41 -4.24
C THR A 167 5.47 11.35 -2.77
N ALA A 168 4.20 11.17 -2.45
CA ALA A 168 3.72 11.15 -1.08
C ALA A 168 2.51 10.24 -0.93
N ALA A 169 2.39 9.56 0.20
CA ALA A 169 1.19 8.83 0.60
C ALA A 169 0.95 8.99 2.10
N ARG A 170 -0.33 8.91 2.50
CA ARG A 170 -0.70 8.84 3.92
C ARG A 170 -0.33 7.49 4.49
N GLY A 171 0.09 7.49 5.75
CA GLY A 171 0.18 6.26 6.51
C GLY A 171 -1.21 5.72 6.85
N GLN A 172 -1.26 4.43 7.10
CA GLN A 172 -2.48 3.75 7.53
C GLN A 172 -2.16 2.79 8.65
N PHE A 173 -2.82 2.98 9.80
CA PHE A 173 -2.77 2.02 10.88
C PHE A 173 -4.07 2.02 11.69
N GLU A 174 -4.32 0.91 12.32
CA GLU A 174 -5.51 0.65 13.11
C GLU A 174 -5.11 0.34 14.54
N GLY A 175 -5.95 0.78 15.49
CA GLY A 175 -5.68 0.55 16.89
C GLY A 175 -6.96 0.52 17.73
N THR A 176 -6.75 0.31 19.02
CA THR A 176 -7.82 0.28 20.02
C THR A 176 -7.49 1.19 21.18
N VAL A 177 -8.52 1.85 21.71
CA VAL A 177 -8.51 2.51 23.01
C VAL A 177 -9.32 1.63 23.95
N THR A 178 -8.63 0.95 24.88
CA THR A 178 -9.30 0.09 25.87
C THR A 178 -9.41 0.83 27.19
N ILE A 179 -10.64 1.05 27.64
CA ILE A 179 -10.98 1.76 28.88
C ILE A 179 -11.19 0.72 29.97
N HIS A 180 -10.47 0.84 31.08
CA HIS A 180 -10.51 -0.05 32.23
C HIS A 180 -11.35 0.59 33.36
N GLY A 181 -12.46 -0.03 33.69
CA GLY A 181 -13.37 0.35 34.77
C GLY A 181 -13.44 -0.72 35.85
N GLU A 182 -14.49 -0.66 36.67
CA GLU A 182 -14.75 -1.62 37.72
C GLU A 182 -16.21 -2.09 37.68
N SER A 183 -16.42 -3.41 37.72
CA SER A 183 -17.73 -4.01 37.68
C SER A 183 -18.48 -3.84 38.99
N ALA A 184 -19.80 -3.56 38.86
CA ALA A 184 -20.72 -3.52 39.99
C ALA A 184 -22.14 -3.95 39.56
N HIS A 185 -23.06 -4.14 40.49
CA HIS A 185 -24.44 -4.38 40.14
C HIS A 185 -25.10 -3.10 39.61
N ALA A 186 -25.88 -3.21 38.51
CA ALA A 186 -26.49 -2.03 37.89
C ALA A 186 -27.44 -1.23 38.80
N ALA A 187 -27.98 -1.87 39.86
CA ALA A 187 -28.80 -1.20 40.89
C ALA A 187 -27.98 -0.41 41.93
N ASP A 188 -26.64 -0.62 41.98
CA ASP A 188 -25.71 0.14 42.82
C ASP A 188 -24.51 0.62 41.97
N PRO A 189 -24.75 1.54 41.01
CA PRO A 189 -23.73 1.96 40.05
C PRO A 189 -22.60 2.79 40.67
N GLY A 190 -22.77 3.24 41.91
CA GLY A 190 -21.76 4.02 42.65
C GLY A 190 -20.65 3.16 43.23
N SER A 191 -20.80 1.85 43.30
CA SER A 191 -19.79 0.92 43.79
C SER A 191 -18.86 0.36 42.71
N GLY A 192 -18.97 0.86 41.45
CA GLY A 192 -18.10 0.53 40.35
C GLY A 192 -17.78 1.71 39.46
N HIS A 193 -16.96 1.48 38.43
CA HIS A 193 -16.55 2.48 37.46
C HIS A 193 -17.00 2.04 36.05
N ASN A 194 -17.97 2.76 35.46
CA ASN A 194 -18.61 2.38 34.21
C ASN A 194 -17.76 2.77 32.99
N ALA A 195 -17.11 1.79 32.36
CA ALA A 195 -16.25 2.01 31.20
C ALA A 195 -17.01 2.54 29.96
N ILE A 196 -18.25 2.08 29.71
CA ILE A 196 -19.08 2.61 28.59
C ILE A 196 -19.42 4.08 28.82
N ARG A 197 -19.71 4.50 30.06
CA ARG A 197 -19.98 5.91 30.37
C ARG A 197 -18.74 6.76 30.16
N ALA A 198 -17.56 6.25 30.49
CA ALA A 198 -16.29 6.92 30.28
C ALA A 198 -15.93 7.06 28.78
N ALA A 199 -16.39 6.15 27.91
CA ALA A 199 -16.15 6.26 26.46
C ALA A 199 -16.75 7.53 25.82
N ALA A 200 -17.84 8.06 26.34
CA ALA A 200 -18.51 9.22 25.73
C ALA A 200 -17.64 10.50 25.66
N PRO A 201 -17.02 10.99 26.75
CA PRO A 201 -16.08 12.12 26.67
C PRO A 201 -14.82 11.78 25.86
N LEU A 202 -14.36 10.53 25.83
CA LEU A 202 -13.19 10.11 25.05
C LEU A 202 -13.47 10.19 23.55
N LEU A 203 -14.62 9.75 23.06
CA LEU A 203 -15.02 9.93 21.67
C LEU A 203 -15.03 11.41 21.27
N GLN A 204 -15.54 12.31 22.13
CA GLN A 204 -15.49 13.76 21.88
C GLN A 204 -14.05 14.32 21.89
N ALA A 205 -13.17 13.75 22.70
CA ALA A 205 -11.78 14.14 22.75
C ALA A 205 -11.03 13.68 21.49
N MET A 206 -11.34 12.49 20.97
CA MET A 206 -10.79 11.99 19.68
C MET A 206 -11.17 12.90 18.51
N GLU A 207 -12.41 13.40 18.42
CA GLU A 207 -12.85 14.34 17.38
C GLU A 207 -12.02 15.65 17.34
N SER A 208 -11.46 16.06 18.47
CA SER A 208 -10.67 17.29 18.59
C SER A 208 -9.17 17.03 18.74
N TYR A 209 -8.71 15.78 18.57
CA TYR A 209 -7.32 15.42 18.76
C TYR A 209 -6.39 16.15 17.78
N ASP A 210 -6.69 16.07 16.49
CA ASP A 210 -5.84 16.66 15.45
C ASP A 210 -5.72 18.18 15.56
N GLU A 211 -6.79 18.89 15.97
CA GLU A 211 -6.75 20.34 16.22
C GLU A 211 -5.81 20.73 17.37
N LYS A 212 -5.61 19.84 18.37
CA LYS A 212 -4.89 20.15 19.60
C LYS A 212 -3.50 19.54 19.67
N LYS A 213 -3.30 18.39 19.07
CA LYS A 213 -2.13 17.54 19.23
C LYS A 213 -1.61 16.93 17.92
N GLY A 214 -2.41 16.90 16.88
CA GLY A 214 -2.02 16.34 15.60
C GLY A 214 -0.85 17.09 14.94
N PRO A 215 -0.23 16.49 13.91
CA PRO A 215 0.94 17.05 13.22
C PRO A 215 0.64 18.32 12.42
N GLY A 216 -0.64 18.70 12.30
CA GLY A 216 -1.08 19.82 11.48
C GLY A 216 -1.40 19.42 10.04
N GLU A 217 -1.50 20.41 9.16
CA GLU A 217 -1.76 20.22 7.74
C GLU A 217 -0.45 20.02 6.99
N HIS A 218 -0.32 18.91 6.27
CA HIS A 218 0.80 18.67 5.37
C HIS A 218 0.51 19.28 4.00
N GLU A 219 1.50 19.94 3.37
CA GLU A 219 1.32 20.68 2.12
C GLU A 219 0.68 19.84 1.00
N THR A 220 1.13 18.60 0.83
CA THR A 220 0.66 17.69 -0.22
C THR A 220 -0.51 16.82 0.25
N LEU A 221 -0.45 16.29 1.48
CA LEU A 221 -1.38 15.28 1.98
C LEU A 221 -2.59 15.89 2.72
N GLY A 222 -2.55 17.19 3.05
CA GLY A 222 -3.60 17.86 3.83
C GLY A 222 -3.61 17.41 5.30
N HIS A 223 -4.78 17.41 5.93
CA HIS A 223 -4.93 17.02 7.33
C HIS A 223 -4.89 15.50 7.52
N PRO A 224 -4.33 15.00 8.64
CA PRO A 224 -4.49 13.61 9.05
C PRO A 224 -5.96 13.31 9.36
N ILE A 225 -6.34 12.02 9.42
CA ILE A 225 -7.72 11.60 9.71
C ILE A 225 -7.70 10.57 10.82
N LEU A 226 -8.50 10.78 11.87
CA LEU A 226 -8.75 9.83 12.94
C LEU A 226 -10.23 9.47 12.94
N THR A 227 -10.56 8.20 12.68
CA THR A 227 -11.93 7.73 12.61
C THR A 227 -12.18 6.64 13.66
N PRO A 228 -12.92 6.91 14.75
CA PRO A 228 -13.45 5.85 15.58
C PRO A 228 -14.44 5.01 14.75
N SER A 229 -14.15 3.72 14.57
CA SER A 229 -14.89 2.85 13.65
C SER A 229 -15.79 1.83 14.36
N MET A 230 -15.42 1.39 15.57
CA MET A 230 -16.20 0.41 16.36
C MET A 230 -16.16 0.78 17.84
N VAL A 231 -17.21 0.37 18.57
CA VAL A 231 -17.26 0.47 20.04
C VAL A 231 -17.88 -0.81 20.60
N GLU A 232 -17.18 -1.46 21.50
CA GLU A 232 -17.65 -2.68 22.17
C GLU A 232 -17.51 -2.55 23.69
N GLY A 233 -18.50 -3.04 24.46
CA GLY A 233 -18.41 -2.98 25.91
C GLY A 233 -19.63 -3.58 26.62
N GLY A 234 -19.39 -4.05 27.85
CA GLY A 234 -20.40 -4.66 28.71
C GLY A 234 -20.69 -6.12 28.38
N GLU A 235 -21.00 -6.91 29.41
CA GLU A 235 -21.26 -8.34 29.33
C GLU A 235 -22.72 -8.70 29.68
N ALA A 236 -23.35 -7.90 30.54
CA ALA A 236 -24.72 -8.15 31.01
C ALA A 236 -25.50 -6.87 31.32
N THR A 237 -26.82 -6.88 31.10
CA THR A 237 -27.67 -5.70 31.26
C THR A 237 -27.84 -5.24 32.72
N ASN A 238 -27.55 -6.10 33.68
CA ASN A 238 -27.67 -5.84 35.13
C ASN A 238 -26.30 -5.59 35.80
N GLN A 239 -25.26 -5.29 35.00
CA GLN A 239 -23.89 -5.09 35.49
C GLN A 239 -23.35 -3.75 35.00
N VAL A 240 -22.58 -3.06 35.84
CA VAL A 240 -21.72 -1.92 35.43
C VAL A 240 -20.57 -2.48 34.60
N PRO A 241 -20.34 -2.02 33.36
CA PRO A 241 -19.27 -2.53 32.52
C PRO A 241 -17.88 -2.21 33.05
N ALA A 242 -17.04 -3.23 33.19
CA ALA A 242 -15.64 -3.08 33.62
C ALA A 242 -14.69 -2.75 32.47
N ALA A 243 -15.12 -2.93 31.20
CA ALA A 243 -14.32 -2.61 30.04
C ALA A 243 -15.18 -2.00 28.91
N CYS A 244 -14.57 -1.14 28.13
CA CYS A 244 -15.09 -0.65 26.86
C CYS A 244 -13.93 -0.39 25.91
N THR A 245 -14.00 -0.91 24.67
CA THR A 245 -12.98 -0.77 23.64
C THR A 245 -13.53 0.05 22.49
N ILE A 246 -12.79 1.07 22.07
CA ILE A 246 -13.03 1.86 20.87
C ILE A 246 -11.98 1.48 19.86
N THR A 247 -12.37 0.99 18.68
CA THR A 247 -11.46 0.75 17.55
C THR A 247 -11.40 1.99 16.69
N PHE A 248 -10.21 2.31 16.17
CA PHE A 248 -10.00 3.45 15.26
C PHE A 248 -9.19 3.08 14.03
N ASP A 249 -9.39 3.82 12.94
CA ASP A 249 -8.53 3.92 11.77
C ASP A 249 -7.80 5.27 11.80
N ARG A 250 -6.49 5.26 11.60
CA ARG A 250 -5.66 6.46 11.48
C ARG A 250 -5.08 6.56 10.09
N ARG A 251 -5.28 7.72 9.45
CA ARG A 251 -4.58 8.14 8.24
C ARG A 251 -3.62 9.24 8.62
N SER A 252 -2.34 8.91 8.81
CA SER A 252 -1.31 9.84 9.28
C SER A 252 -0.74 10.69 8.14
N VAL A 253 -0.06 11.77 8.51
CA VAL A 253 0.80 12.56 7.63
C VAL A 253 2.15 12.79 8.30
N PRO A 254 3.25 12.96 7.56
CA PRO A 254 4.55 13.24 8.17
C PRO A 254 4.51 14.48 9.08
N PRO A 255 5.24 14.51 10.18
CA PRO A 255 6.21 13.51 10.66
C PRO A 255 5.64 12.47 11.65
N GLU A 256 4.30 12.30 11.73
CA GLU A 256 3.66 11.39 12.67
C GLU A 256 3.97 9.92 12.33
N THR A 257 4.33 9.15 13.34
CA THR A 257 4.49 7.69 13.29
C THR A 257 3.40 6.99 14.11
N SER A 258 3.17 5.71 13.85
CA SER A 258 2.20 4.91 14.62
C SER A 258 2.53 4.88 16.12
N GLU A 259 3.81 4.77 16.47
CA GLU A 259 4.28 4.79 17.87
C GLU A 259 4.02 6.15 18.53
N SER A 260 4.43 7.25 17.88
CA SER A 260 4.23 8.60 18.42
C SER A 260 2.75 8.94 18.57
N PHE A 261 1.93 8.55 17.58
CA PHE A 261 0.49 8.76 17.62
C PHE A 261 -0.17 8.04 18.80
N CYS A 262 0.11 6.73 19.00
CA CYS A 262 -0.47 5.97 20.10
C CYS A 262 -0.14 6.58 21.47
N ALA A 263 1.13 6.99 21.68
CA ALA A 263 1.56 7.63 22.92
C ALA A 263 0.87 8.98 23.14
N ASP A 264 0.79 9.82 22.10
CA ASP A 264 0.19 11.14 22.19
C ASP A 264 -1.33 11.08 22.35
N LEU A 265 -1.99 10.13 21.66
CA LEU A 265 -3.43 9.89 21.81
C LEU A 265 -3.74 9.42 23.23
N GLN A 266 -2.98 8.46 23.77
CA GLN A 266 -3.15 8.00 25.15
C GLN A 266 -3.03 9.16 26.14
N ALA A 267 -1.95 9.94 26.07
CA ALA A 267 -1.73 11.08 26.95
C ALA A 267 -2.81 12.17 26.80
N HIS A 268 -3.38 12.32 25.60
CA HIS A 268 -4.51 13.23 25.37
C HIS A 268 -5.80 12.72 26.01
N LEU A 269 -6.12 11.46 25.87
CA LEU A 269 -7.37 10.86 26.33
C LEU A 269 -7.39 10.68 27.87
N GLU A 270 -6.26 10.38 28.50
CA GLU A 270 -6.14 10.26 29.96
C GLU A 270 -6.63 11.51 30.69
N GLN A 271 -6.53 12.69 30.09
CA GLN A 271 -6.99 13.95 30.68
C GLN A 271 -8.52 14.03 30.81
N TRP A 272 -9.26 13.15 30.14
CA TRP A 272 -10.72 13.09 30.13
C TRP A 272 -11.28 11.95 30.97
N LEU A 273 -10.39 11.15 31.59
CA LEU A 273 -10.78 10.08 32.49
C LEU A 273 -10.81 10.54 33.96
N PRO A 274 -11.69 9.97 34.80
CA PRO A 274 -11.57 10.05 36.24
C PRO A 274 -10.25 9.43 36.71
N GLU A 275 -9.63 9.99 37.76
CA GLU A 275 -8.39 9.46 38.39
C GLU A 275 -8.46 7.98 38.83
N SER A 276 -9.66 7.45 38.99
CA SER A 276 -9.92 6.06 39.38
C SER A 276 -10.04 5.07 38.19
N MET A 277 -9.79 5.53 36.98
CA MET A 277 -9.89 4.71 35.77
C MET A 277 -8.60 4.87 34.94
N ASP A 278 -8.28 3.83 34.20
CA ASP A 278 -7.13 3.79 33.28
C ASP A 278 -7.60 3.50 31.84
N LEU A 279 -6.75 3.82 30.86
CA LEU A 279 -6.90 3.38 29.49
C LEU A 279 -5.56 2.95 28.89
N THR A 280 -5.62 2.12 27.84
CA THR A 280 -4.47 1.83 26.99
C THR A 280 -4.82 2.12 25.54
N VAL A 281 -3.81 2.54 24.77
CA VAL A 281 -3.92 2.70 23.31
C VAL A 281 -2.91 1.75 22.68
N ASP A 282 -3.43 0.78 21.93
CA ASP A 282 -2.62 -0.29 21.33
C ASP A 282 -2.93 -0.42 19.84
N LEU A 283 -1.93 -0.80 19.03
CA LEU A 283 -2.14 -1.18 17.64
C LEU A 283 -2.83 -2.56 17.56
N ILE A 284 -3.69 -2.77 16.57
CA ILE A 284 -4.39 -4.07 16.39
C ILE A 284 -3.40 -5.17 15.99
N ARG A 285 -2.34 -4.81 15.25
CA ARG A 285 -1.31 -5.73 14.76
C ARG A 285 0.08 -5.29 15.24
N PRO A 286 0.41 -5.42 16.53
CA PRO A 286 1.66 -4.88 17.08
C PRO A 286 2.92 -5.56 16.52
N ASP A 287 2.80 -6.79 16.01
CA ASP A 287 3.91 -7.59 15.49
C ASP A 287 4.06 -7.53 13.96
N THR A 288 3.22 -6.73 13.28
CA THR A 288 3.30 -6.53 11.84
C THR A 288 3.50 -5.05 11.51
N PRO A 289 4.26 -4.72 10.46
CA PRO A 289 4.46 -3.34 10.09
C PRO A 289 3.16 -2.69 9.63
N PHE A 290 3.09 -1.37 9.82
CA PHE A 290 2.06 -0.53 9.20
C PHE A 290 2.74 0.45 8.24
N PRO A 291 2.14 0.76 7.08
CA PRO A 291 2.68 1.77 6.19
C PRO A 291 2.59 3.16 6.86
N GLU A 292 3.76 3.72 7.19
CA GLU A 292 3.89 5.07 7.71
C GLU A 292 3.67 6.10 6.58
N ALA A 293 3.31 7.33 6.93
CA ALA A 293 3.20 8.39 5.94
C ALA A 293 4.58 8.81 5.44
N PHE A 294 4.69 9.10 4.14
CA PHE A 294 5.93 9.61 3.57
C PHE A 294 5.71 10.75 2.58
N ALA A 295 6.75 11.53 2.36
CA ALA A 295 6.81 12.55 1.31
C ALA A 295 8.26 12.70 0.83
N THR A 296 8.50 12.35 -0.43
CA THR A 296 9.76 12.56 -1.13
C THR A 296 9.81 13.99 -1.68
N ASP A 297 10.98 14.63 -1.59
CA ASP A 297 11.20 15.95 -2.16
C ASP A 297 10.95 15.93 -3.67
N THR A 298 10.08 16.81 -4.15
CA THR A 298 9.74 16.92 -5.58
C THR A 298 10.91 17.37 -6.44
N ASP A 299 11.94 17.97 -5.83
CA ASP A 299 13.20 18.34 -6.48
C ASP A 299 14.23 17.21 -6.50
N ALA A 300 13.95 16.03 -5.93
CA ALA A 300 14.82 14.87 -6.03
C ALA A 300 15.06 14.47 -7.49
N GLU A 301 16.28 14.02 -7.81
CA GLU A 301 16.67 13.69 -9.19
C GLU A 301 15.80 12.58 -9.77
N LEU A 302 15.50 11.55 -8.98
CA LEU A 302 14.60 10.46 -9.35
C LEU A 302 13.22 10.98 -9.77
N VAL A 303 12.63 11.91 -9.00
CA VAL A 303 11.30 12.47 -9.27
C VAL A 303 11.30 13.23 -10.59
N ARG A 304 12.28 14.14 -10.79
CA ARG A 304 12.36 14.94 -12.00
C ARG A 304 12.60 14.08 -13.24
N THR A 305 13.51 13.10 -13.13
CA THR A 305 13.85 12.23 -14.26
C THR A 305 12.65 11.38 -14.67
N LEU A 306 11.93 10.80 -13.71
CA LEU A 306 10.73 10.01 -14.00
C LEU A 306 9.57 10.86 -14.53
N GLN A 307 9.41 12.09 -14.00
CA GLN A 307 8.40 13.03 -14.51
C GLN A 307 8.68 13.42 -15.96
N GLU A 308 9.94 13.71 -16.32
CA GLU A 308 10.33 14.01 -17.68
C GLU A 308 10.09 12.82 -18.62
N ALA A 309 10.39 11.61 -18.19
CA ALA A 309 10.25 10.39 -18.99
C ALA A 309 8.78 10.00 -19.19
N SER A 310 7.94 10.12 -18.15
CA SER A 310 6.52 9.76 -18.19
C SER A 310 5.64 10.87 -18.79
N GLY A 311 5.99 12.13 -18.57
CA GLY A 311 5.14 13.29 -18.83
C GLY A 311 3.97 13.42 -17.86
N GLY A 312 3.94 12.63 -16.80
CA GLY A 312 2.90 12.63 -15.77
C GLY A 312 3.00 13.82 -14.81
N ALA A 313 1.91 14.07 -14.08
CA ALA A 313 1.90 15.08 -13.02
C ALA A 313 2.58 14.53 -11.76
N VAL A 314 3.18 15.43 -10.96
CA VAL A 314 3.64 15.08 -9.60
C VAL A 314 2.47 15.28 -8.65
N ARG A 315 2.13 14.25 -7.86
CA ARG A 315 1.01 14.28 -6.90
C ARG A 315 1.17 13.27 -5.76
N GLN A 316 0.20 13.25 -4.85
CA GLN A 316 0.10 12.19 -3.84
C GLN A 316 -0.50 10.90 -4.41
N PHE A 317 -0.16 9.76 -3.84
CA PHE A 317 -0.87 8.50 -4.04
C PHE A 317 -2.11 8.42 -3.14
N GLY A 318 -3.17 7.83 -3.65
CA GLY A 318 -4.48 7.85 -3.00
C GLY A 318 -4.72 6.71 -1.98
N ALA A 319 -3.77 5.80 -1.82
CA ALA A 319 -3.85 4.66 -0.90
C ALA A 319 -2.57 4.56 -0.05
N ALA A 320 -2.57 3.69 0.95
CA ALA A 320 -1.37 3.23 1.61
C ALA A 320 -0.63 2.26 0.69
N THR A 321 0.69 2.14 0.79
CA THR A 321 1.52 1.31 -0.08
C THR A 321 2.84 0.97 0.60
N GLU A 322 3.46 -0.13 0.19
CA GLU A 322 4.81 -0.54 0.62
C GLU A 322 5.88 0.53 0.38
N ALA A 323 5.65 1.50 -0.50
CA ALA A 323 6.56 2.63 -0.71
C ALA A 323 6.93 3.35 0.59
N SER A 324 6.07 3.29 1.61
CA SER A 324 6.32 3.88 2.92
C SER A 324 7.56 3.30 3.60
N TYR A 325 7.84 2.01 3.42
CA TYR A 325 9.00 1.36 4.04
C TYR A 325 10.29 1.79 3.35
N PHE A 326 10.31 1.81 2.02
CA PHE A 326 11.46 2.26 1.23
C PHE A 326 11.77 3.74 1.42
N ALA A 327 10.74 4.57 1.63
CA ALA A 327 10.90 6.00 1.82
C ALA A 327 11.69 6.39 3.09
N THR A 328 11.90 5.47 4.02
CA THR A 328 12.79 5.67 5.17
C THR A 328 14.27 5.64 4.79
N ASN A 329 14.61 4.99 3.67
CA ASN A 329 15.97 4.75 3.23
C ASN A 329 16.42 5.76 2.14
N GLY A 330 15.50 6.32 1.36
CA GLY A 330 15.85 7.26 0.31
C GLY A 330 14.69 7.78 -0.52
N PRO A 331 14.97 8.57 -1.56
CA PRO A 331 13.93 9.09 -2.45
C PRO A 331 13.09 7.96 -3.04
N THR A 332 11.79 8.00 -2.79
CA THR A 332 10.83 6.97 -3.20
C THR A 332 9.69 7.59 -3.98
N VAL A 333 9.33 6.96 -5.09
CA VAL A 333 8.18 7.32 -5.92
C VAL A 333 7.28 6.13 -6.13
N VAL A 334 5.98 6.37 -6.17
CA VAL A 334 4.97 5.39 -6.58
C VAL A 334 4.58 5.70 -8.02
N PHE A 335 4.67 4.71 -8.91
CA PHE A 335 4.47 4.94 -10.33
C PHE A 335 4.01 3.68 -11.07
N GLY A 336 3.03 3.81 -11.95
CA GLY A 336 2.67 2.72 -12.87
C GLY A 336 1.41 2.98 -13.68
N PRO A 337 1.05 2.00 -14.54
CA PRO A 337 -0.14 2.04 -15.37
C PRO A 337 -1.40 1.69 -14.57
N GLY A 338 -2.55 2.08 -15.09
CA GLY A 338 -3.84 1.87 -14.44
C GLY A 338 -4.14 2.90 -13.37
N VAL A 339 -5.31 2.84 -12.78
CA VAL A 339 -5.79 3.81 -11.78
C VAL A 339 -6.53 3.11 -10.66
N LEU A 340 -6.46 3.65 -9.43
CA LEU A 340 -7.27 3.17 -8.30
C LEU A 340 -8.77 3.39 -8.54
N SER A 341 -9.11 4.50 -9.19
CA SER A 341 -10.50 4.87 -9.52
C SER A 341 -10.54 5.74 -10.77
N ASP A 342 -11.65 5.70 -11.50
CA ASP A 342 -11.97 6.56 -12.63
C ASP A 342 -13.24 7.38 -12.36
N GLU A 343 -13.76 8.09 -13.39
CA GLU A 343 -14.98 8.90 -13.29
C GLU A 343 -16.22 8.09 -12.85
N MET A 344 -16.21 6.78 -13.07
CA MET A 344 -17.30 5.88 -12.70
C MET A 344 -17.13 5.28 -11.28
N GLY A 345 -15.97 5.42 -10.64
CA GLY A 345 -15.71 4.90 -9.29
C GLY A 345 -14.49 3.98 -9.22
N ALA A 346 -14.46 3.07 -8.22
CA ALA A 346 -13.33 2.18 -7.99
C ALA A 346 -13.01 1.29 -9.20
N VAL A 347 -11.73 1.18 -9.53
CA VAL A 347 -11.16 0.27 -10.55
C VAL A 347 -10.37 -0.83 -9.85
N ALA A 348 -9.29 -0.49 -9.13
CA ALA A 348 -8.60 -1.44 -8.27
C ALA A 348 -9.54 -2.03 -7.21
N HIS A 349 -9.34 -3.29 -6.81
CA HIS A 349 -10.15 -4.02 -5.83
C HIS A 349 -11.65 -4.18 -6.20
N SER A 350 -12.06 -3.71 -7.38
CA SER A 350 -13.46 -3.78 -7.83
C SER A 350 -13.74 -4.95 -8.77
N LYS A 351 -15.01 -5.16 -9.09
CA LYS A 351 -15.44 -6.20 -10.07
C LYS A 351 -15.15 -5.81 -11.52
N ARG A 352 -14.78 -4.56 -11.75
CA ARG A 352 -14.50 -3.97 -13.06
C ARG A 352 -13.03 -3.61 -13.25
N GLU A 353 -12.14 -4.27 -12.56
CA GLU A 353 -10.70 -3.98 -12.62
C GLU A 353 -10.15 -4.14 -14.02
N TYR A 354 -9.40 -3.14 -14.48
CA TYR A 354 -8.81 -3.10 -15.83
C TYR A 354 -7.55 -2.23 -15.89
N VAL A 355 -6.75 -2.46 -16.93
CA VAL A 355 -5.63 -1.60 -17.33
C VAL A 355 -5.57 -1.47 -18.86
N ARG A 356 -4.97 -0.38 -19.36
CA ARG A 356 -4.66 -0.24 -20.79
C ARG A 356 -3.24 -0.76 -21.07
N LEU A 357 -3.09 -1.65 -22.04
CA LEU A 357 -1.77 -2.15 -22.45
C LEU A 357 -0.86 -1.04 -23.01
N SER A 358 -1.44 0.00 -23.60
CA SER A 358 -0.71 1.19 -24.01
C SER A 358 -0.10 1.95 -22.83
N GLU A 359 -0.79 2.00 -21.68
CA GLU A 359 -0.25 2.57 -20.44
C GLU A 359 0.86 1.69 -19.86
N VAL A 360 0.70 0.36 -19.87
CA VAL A 360 1.75 -0.58 -19.42
C VAL A 360 3.04 -0.39 -20.20
N ARG A 361 2.95 -0.28 -21.53
CA ARG A 361 4.12 0.00 -22.39
C ARG A 361 4.71 1.38 -22.16
N THR A 362 3.88 2.37 -21.85
CA THR A 362 4.35 3.73 -21.56
C THR A 362 5.07 3.78 -20.22
N ALA A 363 4.54 3.11 -19.19
CA ALA A 363 5.20 2.97 -17.90
C ALA A 363 6.55 2.25 -18.03
N ALA A 364 6.59 1.12 -18.74
CA ALA A 364 7.84 0.39 -18.99
C ALA A 364 8.93 1.27 -19.61
N ARG A 365 8.55 2.03 -20.66
CA ARG A 365 9.49 2.96 -21.31
C ARG A 365 9.95 4.05 -20.34
N ALA A 366 9.03 4.66 -19.57
CA ALA A 366 9.37 5.75 -18.65
C ALA A 366 10.31 5.28 -17.54
N VAL A 367 10.06 4.11 -16.94
CA VAL A 367 10.93 3.52 -15.92
C VAL A 367 12.30 3.19 -16.52
N ARG A 368 12.35 2.55 -17.69
CA ARG A 368 13.63 2.25 -18.37
C ARG A 368 14.45 3.51 -18.64
N GLU A 369 13.84 4.55 -19.27
CA GLU A 369 14.51 5.81 -19.55
C GLU A 369 15.01 6.52 -18.27
N THR A 370 14.28 6.36 -17.16
CA THR A 370 14.65 6.90 -15.86
C THR A 370 15.86 6.16 -15.30
N VAL A 371 15.82 4.84 -15.27
CA VAL A 371 16.92 4.01 -14.78
C VAL A 371 18.17 4.24 -15.63
N GLU A 372 18.08 4.19 -16.98
CA GLU A 372 19.21 4.44 -17.90
C GLU A 372 19.91 5.81 -17.72
N ARG A 373 19.21 6.80 -17.13
CA ARG A 373 19.79 8.12 -16.85
C ARG A 373 20.45 8.21 -15.48
N LEU A 374 20.07 7.34 -14.55
CA LEU A 374 20.50 7.39 -13.16
C LEU A 374 21.62 6.39 -12.84
N VAL A 375 21.75 5.30 -13.64
CA VAL A 375 22.70 4.22 -13.41
C VAL A 375 23.69 4.00 -14.55
#